data_5d2756949f4b579a5462865c85558329
#
_entry.id   5d2756949f4b579a5462865c85558329
#
_cell.length_a   1.000
_cell.length_b   1.000
_cell.length_c   1.000
_cell.angle_alpha   90.00
_cell.angle_beta   90.00
_cell.angle_gamma   90.00
#
_symmetry.space_group_name_H-M   'P 1'
#
loop_
_entity.id
_entity.type
_entity.pdbx_description
1 polymer ?
#
loop_
_entity_poly.entity_id
_entity_poly.type
_entity_poly.pdbx_seq_one_letter_code
_entity_poly.pdbx_strand_id
1 'polypeptide(L)'
;NKIGKFGNITIDNCIIENVKDSEGDGIDLREGSELTSLVVNKSTFRNGFRTFLRCQVTNTATVSFNECTFYNVCTLDNSNNSGLFQMDKTTASSQLSVKKCFFYGVGIENPQNTASGVWAKKGKMKATCSYIQNYYYNCPNLWNTSNSQYADAHDDVAMETVDPQFIDAASGNLTIGNQTVKDLAVGDPRWY
;
A
#
# COMPACT_ATOMS: atom_id res chain seq x y z
N ASN A 1 9.58 11.17 -18.94
CA ASN A 1 10.03 10.21 -17.92
C ASN A 1 11.52 10.43 -17.68
N LYS A 2 11.90 10.79 -16.46
CA LYS A 2 13.31 10.94 -16.08
C LYS A 2 13.73 9.73 -15.27
N ILE A 3 14.85 9.14 -15.63
CA ILE A 3 15.54 8.10 -14.86
C ILE A 3 16.41 8.81 -13.81
N GLY A 4 16.42 8.31 -12.59
CA GLY A 4 17.16 8.90 -11.49
C GLY A 4 17.87 7.85 -10.64
N LYS A 5 18.94 8.28 -9.99
CA LYS A 5 19.60 7.51 -8.95
C LYS A 5 19.18 8.09 -7.60
N PHE A 6 18.41 7.30 -6.87
CA PHE A 6 17.90 7.66 -5.56
C PHE A 6 18.66 6.81 -4.51
N GLY A 7 19.25 7.47 -3.54
CA GLY A 7 19.82 6.79 -2.38
C GLY A 7 18.71 6.34 -1.44
N ASN A 8 18.55 7.07 -0.36
CA ASN A 8 17.51 6.80 0.65
C ASN A 8 16.42 7.85 0.56
N ILE A 9 15.17 7.41 0.48
CA ILE A 9 13.98 8.26 0.51
C ILE A 9 13.27 8.00 1.82
N THR A 10 12.93 9.04 2.56
CA THR A 10 12.13 8.96 3.77
C THR A 10 10.90 9.85 3.64
N ILE A 11 9.73 9.29 3.96
CA ILE A 11 8.46 10.02 4.13
C ILE A 11 8.02 9.76 5.56
N ASP A 12 7.93 10.80 6.36
CA ASP A 12 7.63 10.67 7.79
C ASP A 12 6.60 11.70 8.22
N ASN A 13 5.59 11.27 8.97
CA ASN A 13 4.55 12.11 9.54
C ASN A 13 3.82 13.02 8.52
N CYS A 14 3.52 12.48 7.34
CA CYS A 14 2.87 13.20 6.25
C CYS A 14 1.40 12.80 6.07
N ILE A 15 0.59 13.70 5.50
CA ILE A 15 -0.69 13.37 4.85
C ILE A 15 -0.55 13.68 3.37
N ILE A 16 -0.80 12.70 2.51
CA ILE A 16 -0.83 12.83 1.05
C ILE A 16 -2.20 12.36 0.57
N GLU A 17 -2.92 13.24 -0.10
CA GLU A 17 -4.31 13.00 -0.41
C GLU A 17 -4.74 13.54 -1.77
N ASN A 18 -5.89 13.05 -2.26
CA ASN A 18 -6.56 13.55 -3.45
C ASN A 18 -5.68 13.51 -4.72
N VAL A 19 -4.82 12.50 -4.82
CA VAL A 19 -4.08 12.22 -6.04
C VAL A 19 -5.04 11.59 -7.05
N LYS A 20 -5.03 12.06 -8.30
CA LYS A 20 -5.96 11.57 -9.33
C LYS A 20 -5.85 10.06 -9.51
N ASP A 21 -6.93 9.35 -9.22
CA ASP A 21 -6.98 7.88 -9.18
C ASP A 21 -6.96 7.22 -10.57
N SER A 22 -7.38 7.92 -11.60
CA SER A 22 -7.37 7.41 -12.98
C SER A 22 -5.99 7.48 -13.66
N GLU A 23 -5.09 8.35 -13.21
CA GLU A 23 -3.82 8.62 -13.89
C GLU A 23 -2.63 8.81 -12.93
N GLY A 24 -2.88 9.22 -11.69
CA GLY A 24 -1.85 9.57 -10.73
C GLY A 24 -1.26 8.34 -10.05
N ASP A 25 0.05 8.16 -10.17
CA ASP A 25 0.78 7.22 -9.32
C ASP A 25 1.30 7.98 -8.09
N GLY A 26 1.39 7.34 -6.94
CA GLY A 26 1.87 7.96 -5.72
C GLY A 26 3.39 8.16 -5.76
N ILE A 27 4.14 7.08 -5.57
CA ILE A 27 5.60 7.07 -5.69
C ILE A 27 5.94 6.30 -6.97
N ASP A 28 6.53 6.99 -7.95
CA ASP A 28 6.77 6.43 -9.28
C ASP A 28 8.26 6.42 -9.63
N LEU A 29 8.91 5.28 -9.41
CA LEU A 29 10.29 5.00 -9.72
C LEU A 29 10.35 4.09 -10.96
N ARG A 30 10.58 4.70 -12.11
CA ARG A 30 10.54 4.00 -13.40
C ARG A 30 11.73 3.08 -13.63
N GLU A 31 11.55 2.14 -14.56
CA GLU A 31 12.61 1.23 -15.02
C GLU A 31 13.84 2.03 -15.47
N GLY A 32 15.02 1.56 -15.04
CA GLY A 32 16.29 2.25 -15.22
C GLY A 32 16.67 3.21 -14.10
N SER A 33 15.75 3.50 -13.16
CA SER A 33 16.09 4.20 -11.92
C SER A 33 16.73 3.24 -10.91
N GLU A 34 17.47 3.80 -9.97
CA GLU A 34 18.07 3.08 -8.84
C GLU A 34 17.53 3.63 -7.52
N LEU A 35 17.30 2.74 -6.56
CA LEU A 35 16.84 3.06 -5.20
C LEU A 35 17.62 2.21 -4.20
N THR A 36 18.15 2.80 -3.14
CA THR A 36 18.70 2.04 -2.02
C THR A 36 17.60 1.68 -1.05
N SER A 37 16.88 2.67 -0.53
CA SER A 37 15.76 2.43 0.37
C SER A 37 14.64 3.46 0.23
N LEU A 38 13.41 3.01 0.51
CA LEU A 38 12.24 3.85 0.76
C LEU A 38 11.70 3.48 2.14
N VAL A 39 11.67 4.44 3.04
CA VAL A 39 11.11 4.29 4.39
C VAL A 39 9.96 5.25 4.55
N VAL A 40 8.78 4.72 4.85
CA VAL A 40 7.57 5.51 5.08
C VAL A 40 7.05 5.22 6.47
N ASN A 41 6.97 6.25 7.31
CA ASN A 41 6.51 6.10 8.69
C ASN A 41 5.37 7.06 9.01
N LYS A 42 4.44 6.64 9.88
CA LYS A 42 3.45 7.47 10.54
C LYS A 42 2.77 8.46 9.59
N SER A 43 2.42 7.96 8.43
CA SER A 43 1.91 8.76 7.32
C SER A 43 0.57 8.24 6.83
N THR A 44 -0.28 9.16 6.38
CA THR A 44 -1.60 8.85 5.85
C THR A 44 -1.65 9.13 4.36
N PHE A 45 -2.15 8.17 3.61
CA PHE A 45 -2.43 8.25 2.17
C PHE A 45 -3.92 8.04 1.98
N ARG A 46 -4.61 8.98 1.35
CA ARG A 46 -6.06 8.90 1.21
C ARG A 46 -6.60 9.48 -0.10
N ASN A 47 -7.70 8.89 -0.56
CA ASN A 47 -8.51 9.35 -1.67
C ASN A 47 -7.71 9.49 -2.98
N GLY A 48 -7.56 8.39 -3.68
CA GLY A 48 -6.97 8.39 -5.02
C GLY A 48 -5.88 7.36 -5.24
N PHE A 49 -4.91 7.70 -6.05
CA PHE A 49 -3.81 6.85 -6.51
C PHE A 49 -4.28 5.70 -7.42
N ARG A 50 -3.88 5.74 -8.69
CA ARG A 50 -4.05 4.62 -9.62
C ARG A 50 -3.19 3.43 -9.22
N THR A 51 -1.91 3.68 -8.96
CA THR A 51 -0.93 2.78 -8.36
C THR A 51 -0.24 3.55 -7.26
N PHE A 52 -0.24 3.04 -6.03
CA PHE A 52 0.34 3.79 -4.93
C PHE A 52 1.87 3.82 -5.02
N LEU A 53 2.51 2.67 -5.03
CA LEU A 53 3.95 2.53 -5.24
C LEU A 53 4.22 1.81 -6.57
N ARG A 54 4.83 2.50 -7.50
CA ARG A 54 5.48 1.88 -8.66
C ARG A 54 6.98 1.92 -8.46
N CYS A 55 7.58 0.84 -8.03
CA CYS A 55 9.02 0.69 -7.85
C CYS A 55 9.54 -0.31 -8.88
N GLN A 56 9.86 0.20 -10.07
CA GLN A 56 10.36 -0.62 -11.20
C GLN A 56 11.89 -0.54 -11.33
N VAL A 57 12.58 -0.23 -10.24
CA VAL A 57 14.04 -0.27 -10.22
C VAL A 57 14.57 -1.68 -10.46
N THR A 58 15.73 -1.80 -11.06
CA THR A 58 16.31 -3.11 -11.43
C THR A 58 17.42 -3.55 -10.47
N ASN A 59 17.76 -2.72 -9.51
CA ASN A 59 18.70 -3.03 -8.43
C ASN A 59 17.98 -3.59 -7.19
N THR A 60 18.75 -4.02 -6.20
CA THR A 60 18.22 -4.41 -4.89
C THR A 60 17.77 -3.16 -4.12
N ALA A 61 16.53 -3.16 -3.71
CA ALA A 61 15.91 -2.06 -2.94
C ALA A 61 15.23 -2.59 -1.69
N THR A 62 15.28 -1.80 -0.61
CA THR A 62 14.51 -2.07 0.61
C THR A 62 13.38 -1.06 0.73
N VAL A 63 12.15 -1.54 0.86
CA VAL A 63 10.95 -0.72 1.01
C VAL A 63 10.26 -1.08 2.31
N SER A 64 9.92 -0.08 3.12
CA SER A 64 9.21 -0.28 4.37
C SER A 64 8.12 0.75 4.60
N PHE A 65 6.99 0.27 5.11
CA PHE A 65 5.86 1.06 5.59
C PHE A 65 5.60 0.69 7.04
N ASN A 66 5.66 1.67 7.94
CA ASN A 66 5.44 1.46 9.37
C ASN A 66 4.41 2.44 9.90
N GLU A 67 3.39 1.94 10.60
CA GLU A 67 2.37 2.79 11.23
C GLU A 67 1.73 3.78 10.22
N CYS A 68 1.42 3.30 9.02
CA CYS A 68 0.80 4.10 7.96
C CYS A 68 -0.68 3.77 7.81
N THR A 69 -1.47 4.77 7.42
CA THR A 69 -2.90 4.61 7.10
C THR A 69 -3.13 4.79 5.61
N PHE A 70 -3.79 3.82 5.00
CA PHE A 70 -4.23 3.82 3.60
C PHE A 70 -5.76 3.82 3.57
N TYR A 71 -6.34 4.94 3.18
CA TYR A 71 -7.79 5.13 3.17
C TYR A 71 -8.29 5.43 1.76
N ASN A 72 -9.14 4.57 1.20
CA ASN A 72 -9.68 4.70 -0.14
C ASN A 72 -8.60 4.98 -1.20
N VAL A 73 -7.57 4.15 -1.24
CA VAL A 73 -6.52 4.23 -2.26
C VAL A 73 -6.65 3.10 -3.28
N CYS A 74 -6.24 3.33 -4.51
CA CYS A 74 -6.34 2.37 -5.63
C CYS A 74 -7.76 1.84 -5.82
N THR A 75 -8.79 2.68 -5.64
CA THR A 75 -10.20 2.25 -5.59
C THR A 75 -10.76 1.93 -6.96
N LEU A 76 -10.32 2.61 -8.02
CA LEU A 76 -10.90 2.47 -9.35
C LEU A 76 -10.45 1.20 -10.06
N ASP A 77 -11.39 0.65 -10.82
CA ASP A 77 -11.11 -0.36 -11.83
C ASP A 77 -10.36 0.27 -13.01
N ASN A 78 -9.06 0.08 -13.02
CA ASN A 78 -8.21 0.63 -14.07
C ASN A 78 -7.24 -0.46 -14.55
N SER A 79 -7.32 -0.78 -15.85
CA SER A 79 -6.43 -1.77 -16.49
C SER A 79 -4.93 -1.44 -16.35
N ASN A 80 -4.61 -0.19 -16.06
CA ASN A 80 -3.25 0.27 -15.78
C ASN A 80 -2.87 0.21 -14.28
N ASN A 81 -3.78 -0.20 -13.42
CA ASN A 81 -3.49 -0.43 -12.01
C ASN A 81 -2.52 -1.62 -11.89
N SER A 82 -1.41 -1.40 -11.24
CA SER A 82 -0.38 -2.41 -10.99
C SER A 82 -0.33 -2.84 -9.51
N GLY A 83 -1.40 -2.58 -8.79
CA GLY A 83 -1.54 -2.87 -7.38
C GLY A 83 -1.05 -1.74 -6.47
N LEU A 84 -1.23 -1.95 -5.17
CA LEU A 84 -0.79 -1.01 -4.15
C LEU A 84 0.75 -0.88 -4.12
N PHE A 85 1.46 -2.02 -4.24
CA PHE A 85 2.92 -2.10 -4.22
C PHE A 85 3.44 -2.83 -5.47
N GLN A 86 3.78 -2.11 -6.52
CA GLN A 86 4.39 -2.72 -7.70
C GLN A 86 5.91 -2.75 -7.57
N MET A 87 6.48 -3.95 -7.44
CA MET A 87 7.93 -4.19 -7.32
C MET A 87 8.42 -5.34 -8.22
N ASP A 88 7.72 -5.60 -9.32
CA ASP A 88 7.92 -6.76 -10.17
C ASP A 88 9.24 -6.76 -10.98
N LYS A 89 9.92 -5.64 -11.05
CA LYS A 89 11.20 -5.49 -11.74
C LYS A 89 12.42 -5.57 -10.83
N THR A 90 12.23 -5.42 -9.52
CA THR A 90 13.33 -5.46 -8.55
C THR A 90 14.01 -6.83 -8.48
N THR A 91 15.19 -6.89 -7.89
CA THR A 91 15.92 -8.16 -7.72
C THR A 91 15.24 -9.06 -6.68
N ALA A 92 15.58 -10.35 -6.67
CA ALA A 92 15.06 -11.29 -5.69
C ALA A 92 15.50 -10.97 -4.24
N SER A 93 16.57 -10.21 -4.07
CA SER A 93 17.08 -9.77 -2.76
C SER A 93 16.41 -8.49 -2.26
N SER A 94 15.56 -7.85 -3.05
CA SER A 94 14.79 -6.68 -2.60
C SER A 94 13.79 -7.08 -1.52
N GLN A 95 13.45 -6.14 -0.65
CA GLN A 95 12.60 -6.38 0.50
C GLN A 95 11.40 -5.45 0.51
N LEU A 96 10.24 -5.98 0.88
CA LEU A 96 9.04 -5.20 1.20
C LEU A 96 8.59 -5.55 2.63
N SER A 97 8.58 -4.57 3.50
CA SER A 97 8.07 -4.70 4.87
C SER A 97 6.89 -3.78 5.10
N VAL A 98 5.78 -4.32 5.59
CA VAL A 98 4.58 -3.54 5.94
C VAL A 98 4.19 -3.90 7.37
N LYS A 99 4.30 -2.94 8.28
CA LYS A 99 4.14 -3.21 9.72
C LYS A 99 3.21 -2.20 10.37
N LYS A 100 2.27 -2.70 11.17
CA LYS A 100 1.30 -1.89 11.90
C LYS A 100 0.59 -0.85 11.02
N CYS A 101 0.30 -1.21 9.79
CA CYS A 101 -0.41 -0.34 8.87
C CYS A 101 -1.91 -0.63 8.89
N PHE A 102 -2.70 0.42 8.62
CA PHE A 102 -4.15 0.37 8.54
C PHE A 102 -4.60 0.53 7.10
N PHE A 103 -5.39 -0.41 6.60
CA PHE A 103 -5.95 -0.40 5.25
C PHE A 103 -7.47 -0.36 5.32
N TYR A 104 -8.07 0.67 4.72
CA TYR A 104 -9.51 0.85 4.65
C TYR A 104 -9.94 1.17 3.23
N GLY A 105 -10.88 0.40 2.67
CA GLY A 105 -11.44 0.67 1.34
C GLY A 105 -10.46 0.60 0.18
N VAL A 106 -9.29 -0.05 0.38
CA VAL A 106 -8.29 -0.18 -0.68
C VAL A 106 -8.80 -1.12 -1.77
N GLY A 107 -8.79 -0.65 -3.01
CA GLY A 107 -9.26 -1.43 -4.17
C GLY A 107 -10.75 -1.75 -4.17
N ILE A 108 -11.58 -1.03 -3.41
CA ILE A 108 -12.99 -1.38 -3.16
C ILE A 108 -13.83 -1.46 -4.42
N GLU A 109 -13.58 -0.61 -5.42
CA GLU A 109 -14.33 -0.55 -6.68
C GLU A 109 -13.56 -1.16 -7.85
N ASN A 110 -12.64 -2.08 -7.58
CA ASN A 110 -11.77 -2.63 -8.61
C ASN A 110 -12.07 -4.11 -8.91
N PRO A 111 -13.17 -4.41 -9.65
CA PRO A 111 -13.54 -5.78 -9.97
C PRO A 111 -12.59 -6.48 -10.94
N GLN A 112 -11.84 -5.76 -11.78
CA GLN A 112 -10.82 -6.39 -12.65
C GLN A 112 -9.64 -6.90 -11.85
N ASN A 113 -9.37 -6.34 -10.71
CA ASN A 113 -8.40 -6.86 -9.79
C ASN A 113 -8.93 -8.05 -8.95
N THR A 114 -10.18 -8.45 -9.12
CA THR A 114 -10.66 -9.72 -8.57
C THR A 114 -9.81 -10.89 -9.04
N ALA A 115 -9.27 -10.80 -10.25
CA ALA A 115 -8.34 -11.81 -10.80
C ALA A 115 -6.91 -11.68 -10.27
N SER A 116 -6.49 -10.51 -9.81
CA SER A 116 -5.09 -10.26 -9.42
C SER A 116 -4.91 -9.66 -8.03
N GLY A 117 -5.98 -9.12 -7.45
CA GLY A 117 -5.89 -8.30 -6.25
C GLY A 117 -5.18 -6.97 -6.50
N VAL A 118 -5.12 -6.12 -5.50
CA VAL A 118 -4.44 -4.82 -5.59
C VAL A 118 -3.26 -4.70 -4.63
N TRP A 119 -2.91 -5.77 -3.92
CA TRP A 119 -1.93 -5.71 -2.85
C TRP A 119 -0.52 -5.45 -3.35
N ALA A 120 0.08 -6.42 -3.97
CA ALA A 120 1.47 -6.30 -4.41
C ALA A 120 1.75 -7.10 -5.67
N LYS A 121 2.46 -6.50 -6.60
CA LYS A 121 3.03 -7.18 -7.76
C LYS A 121 4.49 -7.52 -7.44
N LYS A 122 4.72 -8.77 -7.10
CA LYS A 122 5.96 -9.23 -6.45
C LYS A 122 7.14 -9.48 -7.39
N GLY A 123 6.88 -9.86 -8.63
CA GLY A 123 7.95 -10.34 -9.51
C GLY A 123 8.78 -11.45 -8.86
N LYS A 124 10.03 -11.15 -8.52
CA LYS A 124 10.98 -12.10 -7.92
C LYS A 124 11.05 -12.07 -6.40
N MET A 125 10.28 -11.21 -5.74
CA MET A 125 10.45 -10.87 -4.30
C MET A 125 9.73 -11.80 -3.32
N LYS A 126 9.14 -12.90 -3.75
CA LYS A 126 8.32 -13.78 -2.92
C LYS A 126 8.85 -13.99 -1.49
N ALA A 127 10.11 -14.34 -1.35
CA ALA A 127 10.69 -14.77 -0.07
C ALA A 127 11.11 -13.61 0.86
N THR A 128 10.98 -12.36 0.42
CA THR A 128 11.50 -11.18 1.12
C THR A 128 10.43 -10.17 1.50
N CYS A 129 9.16 -10.57 1.38
CA CYS A 129 8.03 -9.79 1.88
C CYS A 129 7.76 -10.13 3.35
N SER A 130 7.47 -9.12 4.16
CA SER A 130 7.14 -9.26 5.58
C SER A 130 5.94 -8.37 5.92
N TYR A 131 4.89 -8.97 6.47
CA TYR A 131 3.66 -8.29 6.85
C TYR A 131 3.36 -8.59 8.32
N ILE A 132 3.32 -7.56 9.16
CA ILE A 132 3.26 -7.75 10.62
C ILE A 132 2.24 -6.80 11.24
N GLN A 133 1.23 -7.37 11.93
CA GLN A 133 0.27 -6.62 12.73
C GLN A 133 -0.47 -5.51 11.93
N ASN A 134 -0.82 -5.79 10.68
CA ASN A 134 -1.62 -4.88 9.90
C ASN A 134 -3.12 -5.08 10.16
N TYR A 135 -3.93 -4.07 9.87
CA TYR A 135 -5.38 -4.09 9.98
C TYR A 135 -6.02 -3.84 8.62
N TYR A 136 -6.92 -4.69 8.20
CA TYR A 136 -7.57 -4.64 6.88
C TYR A 136 -9.07 -4.63 7.02
N TYR A 137 -9.72 -3.53 6.67
CA TYR A 137 -11.17 -3.41 6.75
C TYR A 137 -11.76 -2.88 5.44
N ASN A 138 -12.86 -3.51 5.00
CA ASN A 138 -13.56 -3.13 3.77
C ASN A 138 -12.67 -3.09 2.52
N CYS A 139 -11.81 -4.09 2.35
CA CYS A 139 -10.88 -4.21 1.22
C CYS A 139 -11.13 -5.52 0.45
N PRO A 140 -12.34 -5.74 -0.14
CA PRO A 140 -12.75 -7.05 -0.66
C PRO A 140 -11.88 -7.53 -1.84
N ASN A 141 -11.22 -6.62 -2.54
CA ASN A 141 -10.39 -6.93 -3.70
C ASN A 141 -8.89 -6.71 -3.43
N LEU A 142 -8.46 -6.73 -2.15
CA LEU A 142 -7.08 -6.39 -1.79
C LEU A 142 -6.08 -7.41 -2.32
N TRP A 143 -6.36 -8.69 -2.20
CA TRP A 143 -5.51 -9.77 -2.74
C TRP A 143 -6.30 -10.92 -3.34
N ASN A 144 -5.64 -11.62 -4.26
CA ASN A 144 -6.14 -12.84 -4.87
C ASN A 144 -5.04 -13.88 -4.95
N THR A 145 -5.19 -14.96 -4.22
CA THR A 145 -4.21 -16.05 -4.12
C THR A 145 -4.07 -16.88 -5.38
N SER A 146 -5.04 -16.80 -6.29
CA SER A 146 -5.03 -17.57 -7.54
C SER A 146 -4.10 -16.99 -8.61
N ASN A 147 -3.70 -15.72 -8.49
CA ASN A 147 -2.82 -15.09 -9.46
C ASN A 147 -1.36 -15.25 -9.09
N SER A 148 -0.59 -15.95 -9.92
CA SER A 148 0.82 -16.26 -9.66
C SER A 148 1.73 -15.03 -9.53
N GLN A 149 1.35 -13.87 -10.07
CA GLN A 149 2.12 -12.63 -9.92
C GLN A 149 2.00 -12.04 -8.50
N TYR A 150 0.93 -12.36 -7.80
CA TYR A 150 0.59 -11.78 -6.50
C TYR A 150 0.55 -12.82 -5.38
N ALA A 151 0.38 -14.10 -5.72
CA ALA A 151 0.04 -15.16 -4.79
C ALA A 151 0.96 -15.31 -3.57
N ASP A 152 2.20 -14.94 -3.65
CA ASP A 152 3.14 -15.10 -2.54
C ASP A 152 3.66 -13.75 -2.00
N ALA A 153 3.08 -12.65 -2.43
CA ALA A 153 3.47 -11.32 -2.01
C ALA A 153 2.34 -10.59 -1.26
N HIS A 154 1.46 -11.33 -0.62
CA HIS A 154 0.34 -10.81 0.15
C HIS A 154 0.36 -11.32 1.58
N ASP A 155 -0.43 -10.71 2.44
CA ASP A 155 -0.73 -11.16 3.79
C ASP A 155 -1.86 -12.20 3.73
N ASP A 156 -1.71 -13.33 4.41
CA ASP A 156 -2.75 -14.38 4.49
C ASP A 156 -3.78 -14.13 5.59
N VAL A 157 -3.78 -12.96 6.19
CA VAL A 157 -4.71 -12.58 7.24
C VAL A 157 -6.11 -12.34 6.66
N ALA A 158 -7.12 -12.82 7.34
CA ALA A 158 -8.50 -12.54 6.96
C ALA A 158 -8.84 -11.06 7.13
N MET A 159 -9.79 -10.55 6.30
CA MET A 159 -10.35 -9.21 6.50
C MET A 159 -10.97 -9.08 7.88
N GLU A 160 -10.72 -7.95 8.51
CA GLU A 160 -11.33 -7.61 9.79
C GLU A 160 -12.82 -7.34 9.64
N THR A 161 -13.57 -7.69 10.66
CA THR A 161 -15.03 -7.51 10.69
C THR A 161 -15.47 -6.34 11.57
N VAL A 162 -14.56 -5.79 12.37
CA VAL A 162 -14.85 -4.68 13.28
C VAL A 162 -14.64 -3.36 12.58
N ASP A 163 -15.70 -2.57 12.45
CA ASP A 163 -15.65 -1.24 11.84
C ASP A 163 -14.85 -0.28 12.73
N PRO A 164 -13.86 0.44 12.19
CA PRO A 164 -13.12 1.46 12.93
C PRO A 164 -13.97 2.64 13.39
N GLN A 165 -15.14 2.87 12.78
CA GLN A 165 -16.06 3.98 13.11
C GLN A 165 -15.34 5.33 13.13
N PHE A 166 -14.73 5.71 12.01
CA PHE A 166 -14.07 7.01 11.91
C PHE A 166 -15.00 8.16 12.25
N ILE A 167 -14.52 9.13 13.00
CA ILE A 167 -15.32 10.27 13.51
C ILE A 167 -15.94 11.10 12.38
N ASP A 168 -15.15 11.46 11.35
CA ASP A 168 -15.64 12.21 10.19
C ASP A 168 -14.72 11.99 8.98
N ALA A 169 -14.74 10.79 8.44
CA ALA A 169 -13.88 10.43 7.32
C ALA A 169 -14.16 11.27 6.06
N ALA A 170 -15.38 11.77 5.89
CA ALA A 170 -15.75 12.59 4.74
C ALA A 170 -15.01 13.95 4.74
N SER A 171 -14.79 14.54 5.91
CA SER A 171 -13.98 15.75 6.04
C SER A 171 -12.48 15.45 6.20
N GLY A 172 -12.11 14.19 6.21
CA GLY A 172 -10.72 13.74 6.35
C GLY A 172 -10.26 13.50 7.77
N ASN A 173 -11.18 13.53 8.75
CA ASN A 173 -10.86 13.13 10.11
C ASN A 173 -11.02 11.61 10.26
N LEU A 174 -9.89 10.89 10.19
CA LEU A 174 -9.82 9.44 10.32
C LEU A 174 -9.60 8.98 11.77
N THR A 175 -9.89 9.81 12.75
CA THR A 175 -9.81 9.40 14.16
C THR A 175 -10.70 8.19 14.40
N ILE A 176 -10.11 7.13 14.94
CA ILE A 176 -10.79 5.86 15.20
C ILE A 176 -11.74 6.05 16.39
N GLY A 177 -13.05 5.82 16.17
CA GLY A 177 -14.07 5.90 17.20
C GLY A 177 -14.27 4.58 17.97
N ASN A 178 -14.01 3.46 17.31
CA ASN A 178 -14.14 2.14 17.94
C ASN A 178 -12.95 1.84 18.87
N GLN A 179 -13.23 1.69 20.16
CA GLN A 179 -12.18 1.51 21.18
C GLN A 179 -11.37 0.22 20.97
N THR A 180 -12.00 -0.87 20.56
CA THR A 180 -11.28 -2.13 20.30
C THR A 180 -10.26 -1.98 19.18
N VAL A 181 -10.61 -1.25 18.12
CA VAL A 181 -9.69 -1.00 17.01
C VAL A 181 -8.60 0.00 17.41
N LYS A 182 -8.97 1.02 18.18
CA LYS A 182 -8.04 2.03 18.71
C LYS A 182 -6.96 1.42 19.59
N ASP A 183 -7.32 0.45 20.42
CA ASP A 183 -6.38 -0.22 21.34
C ASP A 183 -5.34 -1.08 20.60
N LEU A 184 -5.56 -1.42 19.34
CA LEU A 184 -4.57 -2.12 18.51
C LEU A 184 -3.37 -1.24 18.16
N ALA A 185 -3.52 0.09 18.22
CA ALA A 185 -2.48 1.07 17.87
C ALA A 185 -1.84 0.77 16.52
N VAL A 186 -2.68 0.65 15.48
CA VAL A 186 -2.29 0.40 14.08
C VAL A 186 -2.66 1.57 13.20
N GLY A 187 -1.87 1.80 12.16
CA GLY A 187 -2.01 2.96 11.29
C GLY A 187 -1.22 4.16 11.77
N ASP A 188 -1.49 5.30 11.19
CA ASP A 188 -0.87 6.57 11.55
C ASP A 188 -1.30 7.00 12.97
N PRO A 189 -0.36 7.24 13.90
CA PRO A 189 -0.66 7.55 15.30
C PRO A 189 -1.54 8.78 15.53
N ARG A 190 -1.67 9.65 14.53
CA ARG A 190 -2.57 10.82 14.64
C ARG A 190 -4.05 10.46 14.73
N TRP A 191 -4.39 9.18 14.45
CA TRP A 191 -5.79 8.75 14.35
C TRP A 191 -6.26 7.87 15.52
N TYR A 192 -5.41 7.53 16.51
CA TYR A 192 -5.80 6.74 17.68
C TYR A 192 -5.34 7.31 19.00
#